data_e0824d0b0b24c604fca58173a05f924d
#
_entry.id   e0824d0b0b24c604fca58173a05f924d
#
_cell.length_a   1.000
_cell.length_b   1.000
_cell.length_c   1.000
_cell.angle_alpha   90.00
_cell.angle_beta   90.00
_cell.angle_gamma   90.00
#
_symmetry.space_group_name_H-M   'P 1'
#
loop_
_entity.id
_entity.type
_entity.pdbx_description
1 polymer ?
#
loop_
_entity_poly.entity_id
_entity_poly.type
_entity_poly.pdbx_seq_one_letter_code
_entity_poly.pdbx_strand_id
1 'polypeptide(L)'
;MIKLQNIKKEYRRKSIFESLDMTFEDKQLTILLGENGAGKSTLLRMISGLEDADRGNITYFGDQVAKKQLQDMIGYVPQDIALFEHMSVNENINCFKALCKNPITEDTIDQYASQLHLADRTVAVSKLSGGTKRKVNVLIGLLSNPQILILDEPTVGIDLKSRYDIHSLLNKMKAQCLIILTTHHLDEVEALADRIKVIGTDPFYRDVLKDKQWHFDTYNKQN
;
A
#
# COMPACT_ATOMS: atom_id res chain seq x y z
N MET A 1 13.89 5.60 1.88
CA MET A 1 13.38 6.72 1.05
C MET A 1 13.23 6.26 -0.40
N ILE A 2 12.09 6.55 -1.02
CA ILE A 2 11.87 6.36 -2.46
C ILE A 2 11.81 7.74 -3.11
N LYS A 3 12.49 7.91 -4.24
CA LYS A 3 12.49 9.18 -4.97
C LYS A 3 12.12 8.94 -6.44
N LEU A 4 11.08 9.63 -6.88
CA LEU A 4 10.63 9.69 -8.26
C LEU A 4 11.12 11.00 -8.87
N GLN A 5 11.67 10.97 -10.08
CA GLN A 5 12.21 12.14 -10.77
C GLN A 5 11.76 12.17 -12.22
N ASN A 6 11.12 13.26 -12.60
CA ASN A 6 10.62 13.51 -13.96
C ASN A 6 9.78 12.37 -14.54
N ILE A 7 8.94 11.73 -13.71
CA ILE A 7 8.14 10.60 -14.13
C ILE A 7 7.07 11.04 -15.12
N LYS A 8 7.13 10.43 -16.31
CA LYS A 8 6.07 10.53 -17.31
C LYS A 8 5.36 9.19 -17.42
N LYS A 9 4.01 9.21 -17.52
CA LYS A 9 3.18 8.04 -17.78
C LYS A 9 1.96 8.40 -18.58
N GLU A 10 1.76 7.67 -19.69
CA GLU A 10 0.63 7.84 -20.59
C GLU A 10 -0.02 6.48 -20.87
N TYR A 11 -1.35 6.46 -21.00
CA TYR A 11 -2.11 5.33 -21.52
C TYR A 11 -2.81 5.74 -22.80
N ARG A 12 -2.44 5.16 -23.94
CA ARG A 12 -2.97 5.50 -25.27
C ARG A 12 -2.78 7.00 -25.55
N ARG A 13 -3.81 7.82 -25.31
CA ARG A 13 -3.78 9.29 -25.51
C ARG A 13 -4.06 10.09 -24.23
N LYS A 14 -4.13 9.40 -23.07
CA LYS A 14 -4.40 10.05 -21.79
C LYS A 14 -3.12 10.13 -20.98
N SER A 15 -2.61 11.34 -20.78
CA SER A 15 -1.51 11.59 -19.85
C SER A 15 -1.99 11.38 -18.41
N ILE A 16 -1.26 10.57 -17.65
CA ILE A 16 -1.47 10.38 -16.21
C ILE A 16 -0.51 11.27 -15.44
N PHE A 17 0.77 11.24 -15.80
CA PHE A 17 1.82 12.12 -15.27
C PHE A 17 2.66 12.65 -16.43
N GLU A 18 2.99 13.93 -16.42
CA GLU A 18 3.85 14.55 -17.45
C GLU A 18 5.29 14.71 -16.96
N SER A 19 5.44 15.12 -15.71
CA SER A 19 6.74 15.28 -15.05
C SER A 19 6.49 15.26 -13.53
N LEU A 20 6.32 14.06 -12.95
CA LEU A 20 6.07 13.92 -11.54
C LEU A 20 7.39 13.76 -10.78
N ASP A 21 7.66 14.68 -9.87
CA ASP A 21 8.69 14.57 -8.83
C ASP A 21 8.03 14.33 -7.48
N MET A 22 8.42 13.25 -6.81
CA MET A 22 7.83 12.89 -5.51
C MET A 22 8.83 12.09 -4.68
N THR A 23 8.78 12.28 -3.36
CA THR A 23 9.64 11.55 -2.42
C THR A 23 8.79 10.92 -1.32
N PHE A 24 9.09 9.68 -0.95
CA PHE A 24 8.53 9.00 0.21
C PHE A 24 9.66 8.71 1.20
N GLU A 25 9.48 9.19 2.42
CA GLU A 25 10.49 9.06 3.47
C GLU A 25 10.47 7.67 4.11
N ASP A 26 11.63 7.25 4.58
CA ASP A 26 11.78 5.97 5.26
C ASP A 26 11.12 5.98 6.65
N LYS A 27 10.65 4.80 7.09
CA LYS A 27 10.02 4.61 8.40
C LYS A 27 8.89 5.61 8.71
N GLN A 28 8.11 5.92 7.70
CA GLN A 28 6.93 6.76 7.78
C GLN A 28 5.78 6.13 7.01
N LEU A 29 4.55 6.41 7.46
CA LEU A 29 3.34 6.10 6.71
C LEU A 29 2.89 7.35 5.95
N THR A 30 2.99 7.28 4.63
CA THR A 30 2.49 8.31 3.73
C THR A 30 1.14 7.91 3.18
N ILE A 31 0.12 8.74 3.39
CA ILE A 31 -1.18 8.58 2.75
C ILE A 31 -1.21 9.37 1.45
N LEU A 32 -1.64 8.70 0.39
CA LEU A 32 -1.80 9.25 -0.94
C LEU A 32 -3.29 9.44 -1.22
N LEU A 33 -3.74 10.69 -1.27
CA LEU A 33 -5.11 11.11 -1.57
C LEU A 33 -5.26 11.59 -3.00
N GLY A 34 -6.48 11.61 -3.49
CA GLY A 34 -6.85 12.18 -4.79
C GLY A 34 -8.11 11.54 -5.35
N GLU A 35 -8.70 12.19 -6.33
CA GLU A 35 -9.89 11.73 -7.03
C GLU A 35 -9.68 10.39 -7.75
N ASN A 36 -10.79 9.73 -8.10
CA ASN A 36 -10.74 8.52 -8.92
C ASN A 36 -10.16 8.86 -10.31
N GLY A 37 -9.19 8.06 -10.73
CA GLY A 37 -8.48 8.30 -11.99
C GLY A 37 -7.36 9.35 -11.92
N ALA A 38 -7.02 9.88 -10.75
CA ALA A 38 -5.87 10.78 -10.55
C ALA A 38 -4.52 10.11 -10.81
N GLY A 39 -4.47 8.76 -10.82
CA GLY A 39 -3.26 8.00 -11.09
C GLY A 39 -2.65 7.33 -9.86
N LYS A 40 -3.34 7.30 -8.71
CA LYS A 40 -2.84 6.68 -7.47
C LYS A 40 -2.36 5.24 -7.68
N SER A 41 -3.24 4.35 -8.14
CA SER A 41 -2.87 2.93 -8.38
C SER A 41 -1.81 2.77 -9.47
N THR A 42 -1.79 3.65 -10.49
CA THR A 42 -0.71 3.68 -11.50
C THR A 42 0.63 4.01 -10.85
N LEU A 43 0.66 5.02 -9.96
CA LEU A 43 1.85 5.39 -9.21
C LEU A 43 2.33 4.23 -8.34
N LEU A 44 1.42 3.59 -7.59
CA LEU A 44 1.75 2.44 -6.75
C LEU A 44 2.33 1.27 -7.57
N ARG A 45 1.75 0.98 -8.75
CA ARG A 45 2.27 -0.06 -9.65
C ARG A 45 3.65 0.27 -10.21
N MET A 46 3.92 1.54 -10.52
CA MET A 46 5.26 1.96 -10.96
C MET A 46 6.28 1.83 -9.83
N ILE A 47 5.93 2.28 -8.60
CA ILE A 47 6.81 2.14 -7.44
C ILE A 47 7.07 0.66 -7.11
N SER A 48 6.08 -0.21 -7.27
CA SER A 48 6.25 -1.66 -7.03
C SER A 48 6.96 -2.42 -8.16
N GLY A 49 7.31 -1.75 -9.26
CA GLY A 49 7.92 -2.39 -10.44
C GLY A 49 6.96 -3.28 -11.24
N LEU A 50 5.66 -3.25 -10.94
CA LEU A 50 4.62 -3.96 -11.70
C LEU A 50 4.34 -3.27 -13.04
N GLU A 51 4.69 -2.00 -13.15
CA GLU A 51 4.53 -1.19 -14.37
C GLU A 51 5.73 -0.24 -14.53
N ASP A 52 6.12 0.02 -15.78
CA ASP A 52 7.21 0.95 -16.07
C ASP A 52 6.68 2.38 -16.28
N ALA A 53 7.45 3.35 -15.85
CA ALA A 53 7.28 4.73 -16.31
C ALA A 53 7.74 4.85 -17.78
N ASP A 54 7.09 5.73 -18.57
CA ASP A 54 7.49 5.96 -19.97
C ASP A 54 8.77 6.80 -20.03
N ARG A 55 8.99 7.68 -19.01
CA ARG A 55 10.23 8.45 -18.79
C ARG A 55 10.42 8.72 -17.30
N GLY A 56 11.64 9.12 -16.95
CA GLY A 56 12.04 9.43 -15.60
C GLY A 56 12.66 8.24 -14.88
N ASN A 57 13.00 8.44 -13.61
CA ASN A 57 13.68 7.44 -12.81
C ASN A 57 13.02 7.30 -11.44
N ILE A 58 13.01 6.06 -10.92
CA ILE A 58 12.64 5.77 -9.53
C ILE A 58 13.86 5.18 -8.84
N THR A 59 14.26 5.78 -7.72
CA THR A 59 15.36 5.28 -6.89
C THR A 59 14.82 4.87 -5.52
N TYR A 60 15.43 3.82 -4.95
CA TYR A 60 15.05 3.21 -3.69
C TYR A 60 16.27 3.25 -2.76
N PHE A 61 16.14 3.93 -1.63
CA PHE A 61 17.22 4.13 -0.65
C PHE A 61 18.52 4.69 -1.24
N GLY A 62 18.41 5.47 -2.33
CA GLY A 62 19.51 6.10 -3.03
C GLY A 62 19.95 5.40 -4.31
N ASP A 63 19.54 4.14 -4.53
CA ASP A 63 19.97 3.32 -5.64
C ASP A 63 18.86 3.06 -6.69
N GLN A 64 19.27 2.77 -7.92
CA GLN A 64 18.40 2.13 -8.90
C GLN A 64 18.38 0.63 -8.62
N VAL A 65 17.18 0.09 -8.42
CA VAL A 65 16.98 -1.32 -8.05
C VAL A 65 16.37 -2.08 -9.22
N ALA A 66 16.94 -3.23 -9.57
CA ALA A 66 16.38 -4.09 -10.60
C ALA A 66 15.01 -4.66 -10.19
N LYS A 67 14.09 -4.83 -11.14
CA LYS A 67 12.72 -5.34 -10.87
C LYS A 67 12.69 -6.62 -10.02
N LYS A 68 13.61 -7.55 -10.27
CA LYS A 68 13.69 -8.80 -9.50
C LYS A 68 14.02 -8.55 -8.02
N GLN A 69 14.81 -7.54 -7.72
CA GLN A 69 15.13 -7.17 -6.34
C GLN A 69 13.96 -6.43 -5.66
N LEU A 70 13.17 -5.65 -6.42
CA LEU A 70 11.98 -4.99 -5.89
C LEU A 70 10.96 -5.98 -5.33
N GLN A 71 10.82 -7.17 -5.93
CA GLN A 71 9.93 -8.23 -5.45
C GLN A 71 10.30 -8.73 -4.04
N ASP A 72 11.59 -8.68 -3.69
CA ASP A 72 12.08 -9.06 -2.36
C ASP A 72 11.95 -7.91 -1.34
N MET A 73 11.89 -6.67 -1.82
CA MET A 73 11.87 -5.47 -0.97
C MET A 73 10.47 -4.93 -0.70
N ILE A 74 9.51 -5.21 -1.58
CA ILE A 74 8.18 -4.59 -1.57
C ILE A 74 7.10 -5.63 -1.27
N GLY A 75 6.33 -5.37 -0.22
CA GLY A 75 5.02 -5.99 -0.01
C GLY A 75 3.94 -5.16 -0.69
N TYR A 76 3.14 -5.76 -1.55
CA TYR A 76 2.05 -5.09 -2.24
C TYR A 76 0.70 -5.70 -1.89
N VAL A 77 -0.20 -4.90 -1.33
CA VAL A 77 -1.57 -5.28 -0.98
C VAL A 77 -2.52 -4.57 -1.95
N PRO A 78 -3.04 -5.28 -2.95
CA PRO A 78 -3.92 -4.69 -3.96
C PRO A 78 -5.31 -4.37 -3.39
N GLN A 79 -6.05 -3.50 -4.07
CA GLN A 79 -7.43 -3.16 -3.75
C GLN A 79 -8.35 -4.39 -3.81
N ASP A 80 -8.20 -5.23 -4.83
CA ASP A 80 -8.90 -6.51 -4.90
C ASP A 80 -8.22 -7.55 -4.01
N ILE A 81 -9.03 -8.42 -3.41
CA ILE A 81 -8.51 -9.50 -2.55
C ILE A 81 -7.88 -10.57 -3.43
N ALA A 82 -6.56 -10.75 -3.31
CA ALA A 82 -5.78 -11.70 -4.09
C ALA A 82 -5.53 -13.00 -3.30
N LEU A 83 -6.59 -13.70 -2.92
CA LEU A 83 -6.53 -14.95 -2.16
C LEU A 83 -7.13 -16.12 -2.96
N PHE A 84 -6.63 -17.31 -2.73
CA PHE A 84 -7.21 -18.54 -3.25
C PHE A 84 -8.43 -18.92 -2.41
N GLU A 85 -9.62 -18.67 -2.91
CA GLU A 85 -10.91 -18.83 -2.21
C GLU A 85 -11.16 -20.25 -1.67
N HIS A 86 -10.70 -21.26 -2.38
CA HIS A 86 -10.90 -22.68 -2.00
C HIS A 86 -9.89 -23.21 -0.99
N MET A 87 -8.82 -22.47 -0.77
CA MET A 87 -7.78 -22.80 0.20
C MET A 87 -8.10 -22.20 1.57
N SER A 88 -7.63 -22.85 2.63
CA SER A 88 -7.64 -22.27 3.98
C SER A 88 -6.70 -21.08 4.09
N VAL A 89 -6.82 -20.31 5.18
CA VAL A 89 -5.90 -19.21 5.47
C VAL A 89 -4.46 -19.70 5.55
N ASN A 90 -4.20 -20.82 6.25
CA ASN A 90 -2.86 -21.40 6.36
C ASN A 90 -2.29 -21.83 5.01
N GLU A 91 -3.11 -22.46 4.16
CA GLU A 91 -2.67 -22.87 2.83
C GLU A 91 -2.33 -21.64 1.96
N ASN A 92 -3.12 -20.56 2.03
CA ASN A 92 -2.78 -19.31 1.37
C ASN A 92 -1.45 -18.75 1.88
N ILE A 93 -1.27 -18.65 3.22
CA ILE A 93 -0.03 -18.19 3.82
C ILE A 93 1.16 -19.01 3.32
N ASN A 94 1.08 -20.34 3.36
CA ASN A 94 2.14 -21.23 2.91
C ASN A 94 2.45 -21.08 1.42
N CYS A 95 1.41 -20.95 0.59
CA CYS A 95 1.56 -20.74 -0.85
C CYS A 95 2.33 -19.46 -1.16
N PHE A 96 1.93 -18.32 -0.58
CA PHE A 96 2.60 -17.04 -0.81
C PHE A 96 3.98 -16.97 -0.14
N LYS A 97 4.14 -17.58 1.04
CA LYS A 97 5.43 -17.70 1.73
C LYS A 97 6.47 -18.44 0.90
N ALA A 98 6.07 -19.48 0.19
CA ALA A 98 6.95 -20.26 -0.70
C ALA A 98 7.49 -19.42 -1.89
N LEU A 99 6.85 -18.31 -2.23
CA LEU A 99 7.30 -17.38 -3.26
C LEU A 99 8.30 -16.34 -2.74
N CYS A 100 8.41 -16.19 -1.41
CA CYS A 100 9.31 -15.21 -0.80
C CYS A 100 10.72 -15.79 -0.70
N LYS A 101 11.73 -14.96 -1.01
CA LYS A 101 13.13 -15.35 -0.87
C LYS A 101 13.58 -15.44 0.58
N ASN A 102 13.16 -14.47 1.39
CA ASN A 102 13.48 -14.38 2.82
C ASN A 102 12.18 -14.13 3.61
N PRO A 103 11.33 -15.15 3.75
CA PRO A 103 10.05 -14.98 4.44
C PRO A 103 10.26 -14.74 5.94
N ILE A 104 9.28 -14.07 6.57
CA ILE A 104 9.21 -13.97 8.03
C ILE A 104 9.04 -15.35 8.66
N THR A 105 9.44 -15.47 9.93
CA THR A 105 9.34 -16.71 10.71
C THR A 105 7.89 -17.06 11.03
N GLU A 106 7.61 -18.35 11.38
CA GLU A 106 6.28 -18.76 11.83
C GLU A 106 5.84 -17.99 13.08
N ASP A 107 6.72 -17.75 14.03
CA ASP A 107 6.43 -16.96 15.22
C ASP A 107 5.99 -15.53 14.86
N THR A 108 6.60 -14.93 13.85
CA THR A 108 6.21 -13.59 13.36
C THR A 108 4.85 -13.64 12.67
N ILE A 109 4.58 -14.69 11.87
CA ILE A 109 3.26 -14.91 11.25
C ILE A 109 2.20 -15.02 12.35
N ASP A 110 2.46 -15.81 13.39
CA ASP A 110 1.55 -15.99 14.51
C ASP A 110 1.29 -14.69 15.28
N GLN A 111 2.33 -13.88 15.48
CA GLN A 111 2.20 -12.56 16.08
C GLN A 111 1.32 -11.63 15.25
N TYR A 112 1.53 -11.54 13.93
CA TYR A 112 0.71 -10.70 13.06
C TYR A 112 -0.73 -11.22 12.94
N ALA A 113 -0.90 -12.54 12.83
CA ALA A 113 -2.21 -13.18 12.83
C ALA A 113 -2.99 -12.89 14.14
N SER A 114 -2.32 -12.96 15.28
CA SER A 114 -2.90 -12.60 16.59
C SER A 114 -3.31 -11.12 16.64
N GLN A 115 -2.47 -10.20 16.17
CA GLN A 115 -2.78 -8.76 16.11
C GLN A 115 -3.96 -8.46 15.18
N LEU A 116 -4.10 -9.20 14.09
CA LEU A 116 -5.23 -9.11 13.17
C LEU A 116 -6.46 -9.90 13.63
N HIS A 117 -6.42 -10.55 14.80
CA HIS A 117 -7.49 -11.40 15.33
C HIS A 117 -7.93 -12.49 14.34
N LEU A 118 -6.97 -13.13 13.66
CA LEU A 118 -7.17 -14.30 12.81
C LEU A 118 -7.12 -15.60 13.65
N ALA A 119 -8.22 -15.87 14.37
CA ALA A 119 -8.26 -16.94 15.38
C ALA A 119 -8.19 -18.35 14.77
N ASP A 120 -8.92 -18.61 13.68
CA ASP A 120 -8.93 -19.90 13.01
C ASP A 120 -8.45 -19.78 11.57
N ARG A 121 -7.24 -20.23 11.33
CA ARG A 121 -6.59 -20.23 10.02
C ARG A 121 -6.80 -21.51 9.22
N THR A 122 -7.56 -22.46 9.74
CA THR A 122 -7.90 -23.73 9.03
C THR A 122 -9.13 -23.58 8.14
N VAL A 123 -9.89 -22.50 8.32
CA VAL A 123 -11.11 -22.20 7.56
C VAL A 123 -10.77 -21.79 6.13
N ALA A 124 -11.52 -22.28 5.15
CA ALA A 124 -11.40 -21.86 3.75
C ALA A 124 -11.75 -20.37 3.60
N VAL A 125 -10.98 -19.65 2.77
CA VAL A 125 -11.13 -18.21 2.54
C VAL A 125 -12.53 -17.86 2.05
N SER A 126 -13.17 -18.70 1.24
CA SER A 126 -14.55 -18.50 0.76
C SER A 126 -15.58 -18.34 1.89
N LYS A 127 -15.32 -18.89 3.08
CA LYS A 127 -16.21 -18.81 4.25
C LYS A 127 -15.96 -17.60 5.15
N LEU A 128 -14.92 -16.81 4.89
CA LEU A 128 -14.55 -15.67 5.70
C LEU A 128 -15.38 -14.43 5.34
N SER A 129 -15.59 -13.55 6.32
CA SER A 129 -16.12 -12.21 6.08
C SER A 129 -15.17 -11.38 5.22
N GLY A 130 -15.68 -10.36 4.52
CA GLY A 130 -14.85 -9.43 3.74
C GLY A 130 -13.72 -8.78 4.56
N GLY A 131 -14.02 -8.38 5.79
CA GLY A 131 -13.03 -7.83 6.72
C GLY A 131 -11.94 -8.83 7.08
N THR A 132 -12.30 -10.09 7.35
CA THR A 132 -11.32 -11.15 7.64
C THR A 132 -10.46 -11.46 6.41
N LYS A 133 -11.04 -11.56 5.22
CA LYS A 133 -10.28 -11.72 3.96
C LYS A 133 -9.27 -10.60 3.77
N ARG A 134 -9.66 -9.35 4.06
CA ARG A 134 -8.79 -8.18 3.96
C ARG A 134 -7.63 -8.25 4.94
N LYS A 135 -7.85 -8.69 6.17
CA LYS A 135 -6.79 -8.91 7.16
C LYS A 135 -5.78 -9.99 6.68
N VAL A 136 -6.27 -11.08 6.09
CA VAL A 136 -5.39 -12.11 5.49
C VAL A 136 -4.59 -11.53 4.33
N ASN A 137 -5.22 -10.72 3.47
CA ASN A 137 -4.54 -10.06 2.35
C ASN A 137 -3.41 -9.13 2.83
N VAL A 138 -3.62 -8.38 3.91
CA VAL A 138 -2.58 -7.56 4.56
C VAL A 138 -1.46 -8.41 5.13
N LEU A 139 -1.79 -9.52 5.83
CA LEU A 139 -0.79 -10.44 6.37
C LEU A 139 0.11 -11.02 5.26
N ILE A 140 -0.48 -11.40 4.12
CA ILE A 140 0.28 -11.90 2.97
C ILE A 140 1.26 -10.85 2.43
N GLY A 141 0.86 -9.59 2.37
CA GLY A 141 1.76 -8.51 1.97
C GLY A 141 2.98 -8.31 2.87
N LEU A 142 2.95 -8.86 4.09
CA LEU A 142 4.05 -8.79 5.05
C LEU A 142 4.98 -10.03 5.03
N LEU A 143 4.62 -11.10 4.33
CA LEU A 143 5.36 -12.37 4.38
C LEU A 143 6.81 -12.27 3.91
N SER A 144 7.12 -11.37 2.97
CA SER A 144 8.48 -11.15 2.45
C SER A 144 9.38 -10.31 3.38
N ASN A 145 8.91 -9.92 4.58
CA ASN A 145 9.59 -8.96 5.45
C ASN A 145 9.96 -7.66 4.71
N PRO A 146 8.97 -6.95 4.15
CA PRO A 146 9.24 -5.88 3.20
C PRO A 146 9.88 -4.65 3.85
N GLN A 147 10.82 -4.02 3.13
CA GLN A 147 11.33 -2.68 3.48
C GLN A 147 10.34 -1.58 3.08
N ILE A 148 9.47 -1.87 2.11
CA ILE A 148 8.43 -0.98 1.59
C ILE A 148 7.12 -1.76 1.56
N LEU A 149 6.08 -1.25 2.21
CA LEU A 149 4.73 -1.81 2.19
C LEU A 149 3.80 -0.86 1.44
N ILE A 150 3.20 -1.35 0.37
CA ILE A 150 2.26 -0.59 -0.46
C ILE A 150 0.87 -1.18 -0.29
N LEU A 151 -0.11 -0.34 0.07
CA LEU A 151 -1.50 -0.77 0.25
C LEU A 151 -2.43 0.12 -0.60
N ASP A 152 -3.13 -0.51 -1.53
CA ASP A 152 -4.10 0.19 -2.37
C ASP A 152 -5.51 -0.02 -1.79
N GLU A 153 -6.03 1.01 -1.11
CA GLU A 153 -7.34 1.03 -0.45
C GLU A 153 -7.61 -0.19 0.46
N PRO A 154 -6.74 -0.47 1.45
CA PRO A 154 -6.77 -1.73 2.19
C PRO A 154 -7.99 -1.93 3.08
N THR A 155 -8.79 -0.92 3.32
CA THR A 155 -9.90 -0.95 4.28
C THR A 155 -11.26 -0.62 3.67
N VAL A 156 -11.32 -0.50 2.35
CA VAL A 156 -12.59 -0.26 1.65
C VAL A 156 -13.54 -1.45 1.82
N GLY A 157 -14.79 -1.15 2.20
CA GLY A 157 -15.87 -2.13 2.28
C GLY A 157 -15.79 -3.09 3.47
N ILE A 158 -15.00 -2.81 4.49
CA ILE A 158 -14.89 -3.62 5.71
C ILE A 158 -15.49 -2.93 6.93
N ASP A 159 -15.81 -3.72 7.95
CA ASP A 159 -16.36 -3.24 9.22
C ASP A 159 -15.32 -2.47 10.04
N LEU A 160 -15.81 -1.66 11.00
CA LEU A 160 -14.98 -0.80 11.83
C LEU A 160 -13.93 -1.57 12.65
N LYS A 161 -14.28 -2.76 13.17
CA LYS A 161 -13.36 -3.58 13.97
C LYS A 161 -12.21 -4.09 13.11
N SER A 162 -12.50 -4.61 11.92
CA SER A 162 -11.49 -5.08 10.98
C SER A 162 -10.56 -3.95 10.54
N ARG A 163 -11.09 -2.74 10.34
CA ARG A 163 -10.31 -1.54 10.04
C ARG A 163 -9.37 -1.19 11.18
N TYR A 164 -9.87 -1.16 12.42
CA TYR A 164 -9.07 -0.87 13.61
C TYR A 164 -7.91 -1.85 13.78
N ASP A 165 -8.14 -3.15 13.56
CA ASP A 165 -7.10 -4.18 13.66
C ASP A 165 -5.98 -3.94 12.62
N ILE A 166 -6.35 -3.61 11.38
CA ILE A 166 -5.39 -3.26 10.33
C ILE A 166 -4.62 -1.99 10.70
N HIS A 167 -5.29 -0.92 11.14
CA HIS A 167 -4.66 0.33 11.56
C HIS A 167 -3.66 0.11 12.71
N SER A 168 -4.03 -0.71 13.71
CA SER A 168 -3.15 -1.04 14.83
C SER A 168 -1.87 -1.74 14.37
N LEU A 169 -1.98 -2.68 13.41
CA LEU A 169 -0.83 -3.35 12.81
C LEU A 169 0.04 -2.35 12.02
N LEU A 170 -0.55 -1.54 11.14
CA LEU A 170 0.19 -0.59 10.32
C LEU A 170 0.93 0.46 11.16
N ASN A 171 0.33 0.95 12.25
CA ASN A 171 0.97 1.88 13.19
C ASN A 171 2.22 1.28 13.86
N LYS A 172 2.26 -0.04 14.08
CA LYS A 172 3.47 -0.71 14.57
C LYS A 172 4.50 -0.90 13.46
N MET A 173 4.03 -1.22 12.25
CA MET A 173 4.91 -1.50 11.11
C MET A 173 5.63 -0.26 10.59
N LYS A 174 5.08 0.94 10.71
CA LYS A 174 5.72 2.17 10.20
C LYS A 174 7.08 2.49 10.82
N ALA A 175 7.38 1.97 12.01
CA ALA A 175 8.71 2.07 12.61
C ALA A 175 9.75 1.12 11.96
N GLN A 176 9.29 0.11 11.21
CA GLN A 176 10.11 -0.94 10.63
C GLN A 176 10.30 -0.78 9.12
N CYS A 177 9.28 -0.29 8.41
CA CYS A 177 9.31 -0.13 6.96
C CYS A 177 8.65 1.19 6.52
N LEU A 178 8.95 1.60 5.28
CA LEU A 178 8.26 2.68 4.60
C LEU A 178 6.88 2.18 4.17
N ILE A 179 5.80 2.91 4.51
CA ILE A 179 4.43 2.53 4.13
C ILE A 179 3.83 3.59 3.21
N ILE A 180 3.25 3.16 2.09
CA ILE A 180 2.44 3.99 1.20
C ILE A 180 1.03 3.40 1.17
N LEU A 181 0.03 4.21 1.51
CA LEU A 181 -1.36 3.79 1.59
C LEU A 181 -2.24 4.76 0.80
N THR A 182 -3.11 4.24 -0.06
CA THR A 182 -4.18 5.03 -0.67
C THR A 182 -5.48 4.85 0.08
N THR A 183 -6.24 5.93 0.23
CA THR A 183 -7.57 5.90 0.83
C THR A 183 -8.42 7.08 0.37
N HIS A 184 -9.74 6.98 0.55
CA HIS A 184 -10.67 8.12 0.45
C HIS A 184 -11.21 8.52 1.84
N HIS A 185 -10.84 7.81 2.90
CA HIS A 185 -11.36 7.98 4.24
C HIS A 185 -10.49 8.94 5.06
N LEU A 186 -11.04 10.07 5.45
CA LEU A 186 -10.31 11.07 6.24
C LEU A 186 -10.00 10.62 7.67
N ASP A 187 -10.81 9.73 8.23
CA ASP A 187 -10.55 9.09 9.52
C ASP A 187 -9.28 8.22 9.49
N GLU A 188 -8.94 7.61 8.35
CA GLU A 188 -7.67 6.90 8.18
C GLU A 188 -6.48 7.85 8.13
N VAL A 189 -6.65 9.01 7.49
CA VAL A 189 -5.62 10.04 7.46
C VAL A 189 -5.28 10.47 8.89
N GLU A 190 -6.30 10.75 9.69
CA GLU A 190 -6.14 11.15 11.10
C GLU A 190 -5.48 10.05 11.95
N ALA A 191 -5.85 8.79 11.71
CA ALA A 191 -5.38 7.66 12.51
C ALA A 191 -3.95 7.19 12.17
N LEU A 192 -3.51 7.36 10.93
CA LEU A 192 -2.31 6.69 10.40
C LEU A 192 -1.24 7.62 9.86
N ALA A 193 -1.60 8.77 9.27
CA ALA A 193 -0.68 9.54 8.44
C ALA A 193 0.44 10.20 9.25
N ASP A 194 1.70 9.92 8.87
CA ASP A 194 2.83 10.75 9.23
C ASP A 194 3.06 11.84 8.15
N ARG A 195 2.67 11.54 6.90
CA ARG A 195 2.71 12.44 5.75
C ARG A 195 1.47 12.27 4.88
N ILE A 196 1.03 13.36 4.27
CA ILE A 196 -0.10 13.38 3.35
C ILE A 196 0.37 13.94 2.01
N LYS A 197 0.06 13.23 0.93
CA LYS A 197 0.32 13.66 -0.44
C LYS A 197 -0.98 13.62 -1.23
N VAL A 198 -1.28 14.69 -1.95
CA VAL A 198 -2.49 14.82 -2.76
C VAL A 198 -2.11 14.82 -4.23
N ILE A 199 -2.66 13.89 -5.01
CA ILE A 199 -2.50 13.80 -6.46
C ILE A 199 -3.81 14.19 -7.14
N GLY A 200 -3.69 14.91 -8.25
CA GLY A 200 -4.83 15.28 -9.08
C GLY A 200 -5.19 16.74 -8.98
N THR A 201 -6.27 17.12 -9.64
CA THR A 201 -6.69 18.51 -9.83
C THR A 201 -7.90 18.91 -9.01
N ASP A 202 -8.64 17.91 -8.48
CA ASP A 202 -9.83 18.16 -7.65
C ASP A 202 -9.43 18.96 -6.39
N PRO A 203 -10.00 20.15 -6.16
CA PRO A 203 -9.70 20.96 -4.99
C PRO A 203 -10.21 20.34 -3.68
N PHE A 204 -11.21 19.45 -3.73
CA PHE A 204 -11.90 18.91 -2.56
C PHE A 204 -10.94 18.46 -1.44
N TYR A 205 -10.00 17.56 -1.77
CA TYR A 205 -9.07 17.06 -0.75
C TYR A 205 -8.19 18.15 -0.16
N ARG A 206 -7.71 19.08 -0.99
CA ARG A 206 -6.88 20.21 -0.55
C ARG A 206 -7.64 21.14 0.39
N ASP A 207 -8.90 21.43 0.06
CA ASP A 207 -9.72 22.34 0.85
C ASP A 207 -10.07 21.71 2.20
N VAL A 208 -10.48 20.44 2.22
CA VAL A 208 -10.75 19.70 3.47
C VAL A 208 -9.50 19.60 4.35
N LEU A 209 -8.32 19.33 3.78
CA LEU A 209 -7.07 19.23 4.56
C LEU A 209 -6.65 20.60 5.13
N LYS A 210 -6.87 21.70 4.39
CA LYS A 210 -6.65 23.06 4.87
C LYS A 210 -7.59 23.43 6.03
N ASP A 211 -8.88 23.10 5.91
CA ASP A 211 -9.87 23.34 6.96
C ASP A 211 -9.52 22.60 8.26
N LYS A 212 -8.94 21.40 8.13
CA LYS A 212 -8.41 20.62 9.27
C LYS A 212 -7.02 21.06 9.74
N GLN A 213 -6.41 22.03 9.08
CA GLN A 213 -5.04 22.54 9.34
C GLN A 213 -3.97 21.42 9.26
N TRP A 214 -4.18 20.43 8.42
CA TRP A 214 -3.21 19.36 8.20
C TRP A 214 -2.17 19.76 7.18
N HIS A 215 -0.93 19.39 7.43
CA HIS A 215 0.17 19.63 6.50
C HIS A 215 0.20 18.57 5.39
N PHE A 216 0.28 19.00 4.12
CA PHE A 216 0.28 18.10 2.96
C PHE A 216 1.04 18.68 1.76
N ASP A 217 1.56 17.78 0.93
CA ASP A 217 2.16 18.13 -0.37
C ASP A 217 1.14 17.90 -1.50
N THR A 218 1.18 18.73 -2.53
CA THR A 218 0.29 18.60 -3.70
C THR A 218 1.08 18.35 -4.98
N TYR A 219 0.54 17.44 -5.78
CA TYR A 219 1.10 17.04 -7.06
C TYR A 219 0.02 17.16 -8.13
N ASN A 220 0.04 18.26 -8.87
CA ASN A 220 -0.92 18.52 -9.93
C ASN A 220 -0.46 17.88 -11.24
N LYS A 221 -1.43 17.43 -12.06
CA LYS A 221 -1.18 17.29 -13.49
C LYS A 221 -0.90 18.71 -13.99
N GLN A 222 0.29 18.97 -14.51
CA GLN A 222 0.51 20.18 -15.28
C GLN A 222 -0.35 20.03 -16.54
N ASN A 223 -1.25 21.02 -16.76
CA ASN A 223 -2.03 21.14 -18.00
C ASN A 223 -1.12 21.43 -19.18
#